data_b717365e55fb06dece22e2699474d8aa
#
_entry.id   b717365e55fb06dece22e2699474d8aa
#
_cell.length_a   1.000
_cell.length_b   1.000
_cell.length_c   1.000
_cell.angle_alpha   90.00
_cell.angle_beta   90.00
_cell.angle_gamma   90.00
#
_symmetry.space_group_name_H-M   'P 1'
#
loop_
_entity.id
_entity.type
_entity.pdbx_description
1 polymer ?
#
loop_
_entity_poly.entity_id
_entity_poly.type
_entity_poly.pdbx_seq_one_letter_code
_entity_poly.pdbx_strand_id
1 'polypeptide(L)'
;MKISFVIPVYNEEDSLKLLYSEILEHTPTSDFEIIFVDDGSNDGSFKVMNTLATNDKRLKIIKFRKNFGKSAALKVGFENTSGDIIFTMDADLQDNPAEIPNFIEKIKEGYDLVSGWKKKRKDPLNKTLPSKIFNVFNSKAFRIKLHDFNCGFKAYRAELVNELDLYGEMHRYIPALAQAKGFKIAEIPVEHRQRKFGKSKYGIERYLRGFLDFLTVKLVTSYTHSPLYLFGRIGTFIGGVGFLIGLYLTIMKYFFHQPLYNRPLLFLAILLIMIGLQFFSIGLLAELIVSQNRRKNNEQKISIEKMVNIKERGK
;
A
#
# COMPACT_ATOMS: atom_id res chain seq x y z
N MET A 1 -18.53 -1.62 20.93
CA MET A 1 -17.72 -1.70 19.72
C MET A 1 -18.01 -0.47 18.90
N LYS A 2 -17.08 0.44 18.88
CA LYS A 2 -17.18 1.70 18.14
C LYS A 2 -16.63 1.54 16.73
N ILE A 3 -17.26 2.21 15.75
CA ILE A 3 -16.87 2.16 14.35
C ILE A 3 -16.39 3.54 13.91
N SER A 4 -15.26 3.60 13.19
CA SER A 4 -14.78 4.83 12.54
C SER A 4 -14.79 4.65 11.02
N PHE A 5 -15.38 5.60 10.31
CA PHE A 5 -15.32 5.67 8.85
C PHE A 5 -14.30 6.73 8.44
N VAL A 6 -13.30 6.38 7.65
CA VAL A 6 -12.32 7.31 7.07
C VAL A 6 -12.57 7.41 5.58
N ILE A 7 -12.96 8.58 5.13
CA ILE A 7 -13.40 8.82 3.75
C ILE A 7 -12.58 9.97 3.16
N PRO A 8 -11.59 9.66 2.31
CA PRO A 8 -10.89 10.68 1.53
C PRO A 8 -11.83 11.34 0.53
N VAL A 9 -11.82 12.67 0.49
CA VAL A 9 -12.67 13.48 -0.39
C VAL A 9 -11.79 14.36 -1.27
N TYR A 10 -12.05 14.37 -2.59
CA TYR A 10 -11.42 15.31 -3.51
C TYR A 10 -12.36 15.62 -4.67
N ASN A 11 -13.04 16.79 -4.64
CA ASN A 11 -14.03 17.24 -5.62
C ASN A 11 -15.14 16.20 -5.84
N GLU A 12 -15.94 15.98 -4.79
CA GLU A 12 -17.03 15.00 -4.74
C GLU A 12 -18.33 15.63 -4.17
N GLU A 13 -18.57 16.92 -4.44
CA GLU A 13 -19.69 17.72 -3.91
C GLU A 13 -21.05 17.01 -4.05
N ASP A 14 -21.30 16.40 -5.22
CA ASP A 14 -22.59 15.81 -5.55
C ASP A 14 -22.89 14.49 -4.84
N SER A 15 -21.85 13.77 -4.38
CA SER A 15 -21.98 12.43 -3.82
C SER A 15 -22.07 12.40 -2.29
N LEU A 16 -21.48 13.40 -1.62
CA LEU A 16 -21.27 13.39 -0.17
C LEU A 16 -22.56 13.26 0.67
N LYS A 17 -23.64 13.95 0.30
CA LYS A 17 -24.92 13.87 1.04
C LYS A 17 -25.52 12.48 1.00
N LEU A 18 -25.48 11.85 -0.21
CA LEU A 18 -26.04 10.52 -0.40
C LEU A 18 -25.19 9.48 0.32
N LEU A 19 -23.84 9.57 0.21
CA LEU A 19 -22.94 8.67 0.91
C LEU A 19 -23.16 8.74 2.43
N TYR A 20 -23.26 9.96 2.97
CA TYR A 20 -23.53 10.16 4.39
C TYR A 20 -24.83 9.48 4.82
N SER A 21 -25.92 9.68 4.07
CA SER A 21 -27.22 9.05 4.40
C SER A 21 -27.17 7.51 4.31
N GLU A 22 -26.51 6.96 3.29
CA GLU A 22 -26.34 5.50 3.16
C GLU A 22 -25.51 4.89 4.29
N ILE A 23 -24.46 5.58 4.76
CA ILE A 23 -23.68 5.14 5.92
C ILE A 23 -24.54 5.12 7.19
N LEU A 24 -25.35 6.15 7.42
CA LEU A 24 -26.25 6.19 8.56
C LEU A 24 -27.26 5.05 8.55
N GLU A 25 -27.82 4.75 7.39
CA GLU A 25 -28.84 3.70 7.20
C GLU A 25 -28.28 2.30 7.45
N HIS A 26 -27.05 2.04 7.02
CA HIS A 26 -26.48 0.69 7.04
C HIS A 26 -25.48 0.41 8.17
N THR A 27 -25.19 1.40 9.02
CA THR A 27 -24.32 1.20 10.18
C THR A 27 -25.09 0.55 11.32
N PRO A 28 -24.71 -0.69 11.77
CA PRO A 28 -25.52 -1.47 12.71
C PRO A 28 -25.42 -1.01 14.17
N THR A 29 -24.77 0.10 14.45
CA THR A 29 -24.59 0.65 15.81
C THR A 29 -24.74 2.17 15.79
N SER A 30 -25.21 2.73 16.90
CA SER A 30 -25.23 4.19 17.10
C SER A 30 -23.88 4.77 17.53
N ASP A 31 -22.96 3.92 18.00
CA ASP A 31 -21.61 4.30 18.43
C ASP A 31 -20.65 4.24 17.24
N PHE A 32 -20.66 5.29 16.44
CA PHE A 32 -19.75 5.45 15.30
C PHE A 32 -19.38 6.90 15.08
N GLU A 33 -18.34 7.11 14.30
CA GLU A 33 -17.89 8.42 13.81
C GLU A 33 -17.54 8.35 12.32
N ILE A 34 -17.71 9.48 11.63
CA ILE A 34 -17.32 9.63 10.23
C ILE A 34 -16.26 10.72 10.15
N ILE A 35 -15.13 10.42 9.53
CA ILE A 35 -14.02 11.35 9.33
C ILE A 35 -13.87 11.58 7.84
N PHE A 36 -14.36 12.71 7.35
CA PHE A 36 -14.07 13.18 6.01
C PHE A 36 -12.73 13.88 5.98
N VAL A 37 -11.85 13.44 5.08
CA VAL A 37 -10.56 14.10 4.86
C VAL A 37 -10.57 14.74 3.48
N ASP A 38 -10.78 16.07 3.45
CA ASP A 38 -10.76 16.88 2.24
C ASP A 38 -9.32 17.08 1.75
N ASP A 39 -8.95 16.39 0.70
CA ASP A 39 -7.63 16.43 0.09
C ASP A 39 -7.46 17.66 -0.83
N GLY A 40 -7.86 18.84 -0.33
CA GLY A 40 -7.70 20.10 -1.04
C GLY A 40 -8.69 20.31 -2.19
N SER A 41 -9.96 20.01 -1.97
CA SER A 41 -11.02 20.22 -2.98
C SER A 41 -11.16 21.70 -3.36
N ASN A 42 -11.48 21.93 -4.64
CA ASN A 42 -11.70 23.24 -5.23
C ASN A 42 -13.16 23.51 -5.60
N ASP A 43 -14.06 22.54 -5.34
CA ASP A 43 -15.50 22.62 -5.53
C ASP A 43 -16.25 22.90 -4.21
N GLY A 44 -17.55 22.69 -4.18
CA GLY A 44 -18.38 22.85 -2.98
C GLY A 44 -18.26 21.72 -1.95
N SER A 45 -17.39 20.71 -2.12
CA SER A 45 -17.27 19.55 -1.23
C SER A 45 -17.12 19.95 0.24
N PHE A 46 -16.22 20.90 0.54
CA PHE A 46 -16.03 21.36 1.92
C PHE A 46 -17.28 22.01 2.51
N LYS A 47 -18.01 22.79 1.72
CA LYS A 47 -19.27 23.44 2.16
C LYS A 47 -20.32 22.39 2.51
N VAL A 48 -20.46 21.35 1.69
CA VAL A 48 -21.39 20.24 1.94
C VAL A 48 -21.02 19.51 3.23
N MET A 49 -19.76 19.12 3.39
CA MET A 49 -19.29 18.46 4.62
C MET A 49 -19.53 19.31 5.86
N ASN A 50 -19.22 20.60 5.80
CA ASN A 50 -19.42 21.53 6.92
C ASN A 50 -20.89 21.66 7.31
N THR A 51 -21.80 21.67 6.34
CA THR A 51 -23.24 21.68 6.60
C THR A 51 -23.69 20.40 7.30
N LEU A 52 -23.16 19.23 6.88
CA LEU A 52 -23.48 17.95 7.52
C LEU A 52 -22.93 17.90 8.96
N ALA A 53 -21.70 18.36 9.19
CA ALA A 53 -21.06 18.36 10.51
C ALA A 53 -21.73 19.31 11.51
N THR A 54 -22.37 20.39 11.04
CA THR A 54 -23.14 21.27 11.90
C THR A 54 -24.36 20.55 12.51
N ASN A 55 -24.95 19.62 11.78
CA ASN A 55 -26.13 18.86 12.18
C ASN A 55 -25.81 17.54 12.90
N ASP A 56 -24.62 16.99 12.72
CA ASP A 56 -24.20 15.73 13.35
C ASP A 56 -22.78 15.81 13.90
N LYS A 57 -22.64 15.79 15.22
CA LYS A 57 -21.35 15.86 15.93
C LYS A 57 -20.49 14.60 15.76
N ARG A 58 -21.04 13.50 15.25
CA ARG A 58 -20.28 12.28 14.91
C ARG A 58 -19.43 12.46 13.66
N LEU A 59 -19.73 13.48 12.85
CA LEU A 59 -19.01 13.81 11.63
C LEU A 59 -17.88 14.79 11.94
N LYS A 60 -16.65 14.37 11.65
CA LYS A 60 -15.43 15.15 11.77
C LYS A 60 -14.90 15.50 10.37
N ILE A 61 -14.28 16.66 10.23
CA ILE A 61 -13.73 17.11 8.95
C ILE A 61 -12.27 17.51 9.15
N ILE A 62 -11.42 17.03 8.29
CA ILE A 62 -10.02 17.45 8.19
C ILE A 62 -9.81 17.99 6.78
N LYS A 63 -9.35 19.24 6.65
CA LYS A 63 -9.11 19.86 5.34
C LYS A 63 -7.63 20.11 5.11
N PHE A 64 -7.11 19.62 3.99
CA PHE A 64 -5.76 19.91 3.55
C PHE A 64 -5.69 21.26 2.79
N ARG A 65 -4.52 21.91 2.84
CA ARG A 65 -4.29 23.16 2.10
C ARG A 65 -4.16 22.96 0.59
N LYS A 66 -3.77 21.76 0.14
CA LYS A 66 -3.65 21.33 -1.25
C LYS A 66 -3.83 19.83 -1.35
N ASN A 67 -3.92 19.30 -2.56
CA ASN A 67 -3.94 17.85 -2.77
C ASN A 67 -2.58 17.21 -2.43
N PHE A 68 -2.60 16.28 -1.47
CA PHE A 68 -1.44 15.47 -1.06
C PHE A 68 -1.61 13.99 -1.44
N GLY A 69 -2.76 13.60 -1.96
CA GLY A 69 -3.08 12.25 -2.40
C GLY A 69 -3.73 11.37 -1.34
N LYS A 70 -4.38 10.30 -1.84
CA LYS A 70 -5.22 9.41 -1.03
C LYS A 70 -4.51 8.77 0.16
N SER A 71 -3.22 8.39 0.00
CA SER A 71 -2.45 7.81 1.13
C SER A 71 -2.28 8.78 2.28
N ALA A 72 -1.99 10.06 1.99
CA ALA A 72 -1.88 11.10 3.01
C ALA A 72 -3.22 11.33 3.71
N ALA A 73 -4.32 11.39 2.94
CA ALA A 73 -5.65 11.54 3.50
C ALA A 73 -6.03 10.36 4.41
N LEU A 74 -5.75 9.12 4.01
CA LEU A 74 -5.97 7.94 4.84
C LEU A 74 -5.11 7.97 6.10
N LYS A 75 -3.81 8.31 6.01
CA LYS A 75 -2.91 8.39 7.16
C LYS A 75 -3.45 9.34 8.21
N VAL A 76 -3.74 10.59 7.82
CA VAL A 76 -4.27 11.60 8.74
C VAL A 76 -5.65 11.20 9.27
N GLY A 77 -6.49 10.60 8.42
CA GLY A 77 -7.77 10.05 8.84
C GLY A 77 -7.60 8.99 9.92
N PHE A 78 -6.71 8.02 9.73
CA PHE A 78 -6.40 6.96 10.68
C PHE A 78 -5.88 7.47 12.03
N GLU A 79 -5.01 8.47 12.02
CA GLU A 79 -4.49 9.12 13.23
C GLU A 79 -5.57 9.80 14.08
N ASN A 80 -6.75 10.07 13.50
CA ASN A 80 -7.89 10.74 14.15
C ASN A 80 -9.06 9.81 14.46
N THR A 81 -8.92 8.50 14.24
CA THR A 81 -9.93 7.49 14.59
C THR A 81 -9.90 7.14 16.07
N SER A 82 -11.07 6.77 16.61
CA SER A 82 -11.21 6.27 17.98
C SER A 82 -12.03 4.98 18.07
N GLY A 83 -12.39 4.40 16.93
CA GLY A 83 -13.17 3.17 16.86
C GLY A 83 -12.32 1.90 16.98
N ASP A 84 -12.94 0.81 17.41
CA ASP A 84 -12.35 -0.53 17.46
C ASP A 84 -12.19 -1.12 16.06
N ILE A 85 -13.15 -0.78 15.16
CA ILE A 85 -13.13 -1.15 13.74
C ILE A 85 -13.12 0.14 12.91
N ILE A 86 -12.18 0.22 11.98
CA ILE A 86 -12.04 1.34 11.07
C ILE A 86 -12.45 0.89 9.66
N PHE A 87 -13.31 1.65 9.01
CA PHE A 87 -13.67 1.45 7.61
C PHE A 87 -13.01 2.53 6.74
N THR A 88 -12.57 2.14 5.57
CA THR A 88 -12.27 3.07 4.47
C THR A 88 -13.25 2.87 3.34
N MET A 89 -13.72 3.95 2.74
CA MET A 89 -14.60 3.96 1.57
C MET A 89 -14.22 5.11 0.65
N ASP A 90 -14.50 4.96 -0.64
CA ASP A 90 -14.37 6.04 -1.60
C ASP A 90 -15.63 6.93 -1.58
N ALA A 91 -15.45 8.24 -1.78
CA ALA A 91 -16.56 9.19 -1.73
C ALA A 91 -17.46 9.18 -2.97
N ASP A 92 -17.16 8.37 -4.00
CA ASP A 92 -17.79 8.40 -5.32
C ASP A 92 -19.03 7.51 -5.49
N LEU A 93 -19.57 6.97 -4.39
CA LEU A 93 -20.75 6.09 -4.33
C LEU A 93 -20.60 4.75 -5.07
N GLN A 94 -19.38 4.34 -5.44
CA GLN A 94 -19.16 3.05 -6.08
C GLN A 94 -19.18 1.87 -5.10
N ASP A 95 -18.83 2.12 -3.84
CA ASP A 95 -18.89 1.14 -2.76
C ASP A 95 -20.29 1.16 -2.14
N ASN A 96 -20.83 -0.04 -1.81
CA ASN A 96 -22.18 -0.16 -1.24
C ASN A 96 -22.11 -0.28 0.30
N PRO A 97 -22.57 0.72 1.09
CA PRO A 97 -22.58 0.64 2.55
C PRO A 97 -23.41 -0.51 3.14
N ALA A 98 -24.35 -1.09 2.38
CA ALA A 98 -25.12 -2.26 2.82
C ALA A 98 -24.24 -3.49 3.10
N GLU A 99 -22.98 -3.50 2.62
CA GLU A 99 -22.03 -4.58 2.91
C GLU A 99 -21.32 -4.42 4.26
N ILE A 100 -21.44 -3.29 4.97
CA ILE A 100 -20.79 -3.03 6.27
C ILE A 100 -20.97 -4.20 7.26
N PRO A 101 -22.17 -4.78 7.46
CA PRO A 101 -22.35 -5.89 8.38
C PRO A 101 -21.49 -7.12 8.03
N ASN A 102 -21.32 -7.43 6.74
CA ASN A 102 -20.52 -8.57 6.27
C ASN A 102 -19.03 -8.40 6.61
N PHE A 103 -18.51 -7.17 6.52
CA PHE A 103 -17.13 -6.85 6.94
C PHE A 103 -16.95 -7.04 8.45
N ILE A 104 -17.92 -6.56 9.25
CA ILE A 104 -17.89 -6.68 10.70
C ILE A 104 -17.89 -8.15 11.12
N GLU A 105 -18.68 -8.99 10.47
CA GLU A 105 -18.72 -10.43 10.72
C GLU A 105 -17.34 -11.05 10.51
N LYS A 106 -16.67 -10.74 9.39
CA LYS A 106 -15.32 -11.23 9.11
C LYS A 106 -14.28 -10.75 10.11
N ILE A 107 -14.36 -9.49 10.57
CA ILE A 107 -13.48 -9.01 11.66
C ILE A 107 -13.73 -9.80 12.95
N LYS A 108 -15.01 -10.15 13.27
CA LYS A 108 -15.34 -10.96 14.44
C LYS A 108 -14.82 -12.40 14.34
N GLU A 109 -14.70 -12.95 13.13
CA GLU A 109 -14.06 -14.26 12.89
C GLU A 109 -12.54 -14.27 13.20
N GLY A 110 -11.94 -13.12 13.53
CA GLY A 110 -10.54 -13.01 13.93
C GLY A 110 -9.60 -12.55 12.80
N TYR A 111 -10.13 -11.94 11.75
CA TYR A 111 -9.33 -11.24 10.74
C TYR A 111 -9.05 -9.80 11.19
N ASP A 112 -7.87 -9.28 10.81
CA ASP A 112 -7.42 -7.94 11.17
C ASP A 112 -7.67 -6.94 10.05
N LEU A 113 -7.68 -7.42 8.80
CA LEU A 113 -8.00 -6.68 7.58
C LEU A 113 -8.99 -7.49 6.75
N VAL A 114 -10.09 -6.85 6.37
CA VAL A 114 -11.03 -7.38 5.39
C VAL A 114 -11.08 -6.44 4.20
N SER A 115 -10.76 -6.93 3.00
CA SER A 115 -10.80 -6.17 1.75
C SER A 115 -12.03 -6.55 0.94
N GLY A 116 -12.69 -5.56 0.34
CA GLY A 116 -13.74 -5.84 -0.63
C GLY A 116 -13.16 -6.38 -1.94
N TRP A 117 -13.87 -7.29 -2.57
CA TRP A 117 -13.60 -7.80 -3.92
C TRP A 117 -14.73 -7.44 -4.87
N LYS A 118 -14.46 -6.53 -5.81
CA LYS A 118 -15.40 -6.11 -6.86
C LYS A 118 -15.53 -7.23 -7.91
N LYS A 119 -16.23 -8.34 -7.54
CA LYS A 119 -16.34 -9.56 -8.37
C LYS A 119 -17.00 -9.29 -9.71
N LYS A 120 -18.08 -8.50 -9.74
CA LYS A 120 -18.79 -8.09 -10.95
C LYS A 120 -18.52 -6.62 -11.24
N ARG A 121 -17.34 -6.32 -11.83
CA ARG A 121 -17.00 -4.93 -12.21
C ARG A 121 -17.86 -4.50 -13.40
N LYS A 122 -18.46 -3.33 -13.27
CA LYS A 122 -19.19 -2.64 -14.36
C LYS A 122 -18.30 -1.65 -15.13
N ASP A 123 -16.97 -1.76 -14.97
CA ASP A 123 -16.00 -0.91 -15.66
C ASP A 123 -15.69 -1.40 -17.08
N PRO A 124 -15.30 -0.48 -18.01
CA PRO A 124 -14.88 -0.85 -19.37
C PRO A 124 -13.67 -1.79 -19.39
N LEU A 125 -13.56 -2.64 -20.44
CA LEU A 125 -12.51 -3.66 -20.57
C LEU A 125 -11.08 -3.08 -20.55
N ASN A 126 -10.86 -1.88 -21.06
CA ASN A 126 -9.58 -1.19 -21.04
C ASN A 126 -9.08 -0.85 -19.62
N LYS A 127 -9.95 -0.84 -18.61
CA LYS A 127 -9.59 -0.66 -17.20
C LYS A 127 -9.49 -1.99 -16.43
N THR A 128 -10.31 -2.98 -16.81
CA THR A 128 -10.39 -4.24 -16.06
C THR A 128 -9.20 -5.17 -16.35
N LEU A 129 -8.69 -5.22 -17.61
CA LEU A 129 -7.58 -6.10 -17.97
C LEU A 129 -6.26 -5.70 -17.29
N PRO A 130 -5.81 -4.43 -17.35
CA PRO A 130 -4.61 -4.02 -16.62
C PRO A 130 -4.72 -4.22 -15.10
N SER A 131 -5.92 -4.00 -14.54
CA SER A 131 -6.16 -4.23 -13.11
C SER A 131 -6.05 -5.72 -12.73
N LYS A 132 -6.54 -6.65 -13.58
CA LYS A 132 -6.38 -8.09 -13.35
C LYS A 132 -4.92 -8.51 -13.37
N ILE A 133 -4.14 -8.03 -14.36
CA ILE A 133 -2.70 -8.32 -14.46
C ILE A 133 -1.99 -7.80 -13.20
N PHE A 134 -2.27 -6.57 -12.80
CA PHE A 134 -1.71 -5.97 -11.58
C PHE A 134 -2.04 -6.81 -10.33
N ASN A 135 -3.30 -7.23 -10.17
CA ASN A 135 -3.73 -8.01 -9.02
C ASN A 135 -3.07 -9.40 -8.97
N VAL A 136 -3.00 -10.12 -10.11
CA VAL A 136 -2.33 -11.43 -10.18
C VAL A 136 -0.83 -11.30 -9.88
N PHE A 137 -0.19 -10.26 -10.42
CA PHE A 137 1.23 -10.00 -10.16
C PHE A 137 1.50 -9.71 -8.67
N ASN A 138 0.70 -8.83 -8.06
CA ASN A 138 0.82 -8.52 -6.63
C ASN A 138 0.51 -9.73 -5.74
N SER A 139 -0.55 -10.49 -6.05
CA SER A 139 -0.91 -11.70 -5.32
C SER A 139 0.26 -12.69 -5.27
N LYS A 140 0.93 -12.94 -6.40
CA LYS A 140 2.11 -13.79 -6.47
C LYS A 140 3.32 -13.19 -5.76
N ALA A 141 3.61 -11.89 -6.00
CA ALA A 141 4.79 -11.21 -5.47
C ALA A 141 4.78 -11.11 -3.94
N PHE A 142 3.61 -10.84 -3.35
CA PHE A 142 3.44 -10.72 -1.91
C PHE A 142 2.94 -12.01 -1.25
N ARG A 143 2.63 -13.06 -2.02
CA ARG A 143 2.09 -14.34 -1.55
C ARG A 143 0.78 -14.19 -0.79
N ILE A 144 -0.10 -13.28 -1.23
CA ILE A 144 -1.40 -12.99 -0.66
C ILE A 144 -2.48 -13.49 -1.62
N LYS A 145 -3.44 -14.26 -1.12
CA LYS A 145 -4.58 -14.72 -1.92
C LYS A 145 -5.68 -13.66 -1.93
N LEU A 146 -5.50 -12.59 -2.71
CA LEU A 146 -6.49 -11.56 -2.94
C LEU A 146 -6.75 -11.38 -4.43
N HIS A 147 -8.02 -11.18 -4.78
CA HIS A 147 -8.45 -10.89 -6.14
C HIS A 147 -8.42 -9.39 -6.46
N ASP A 148 -8.57 -8.52 -5.43
CA ASP A 148 -8.59 -7.07 -5.62
C ASP A 148 -7.80 -6.31 -4.55
N PHE A 149 -6.56 -5.93 -4.88
CA PHE A 149 -5.72 -5.09 -4.02
C PHE A 149 -6.19 -3.64 -3.95
N ASN A 150 -6.84 -3.15 -5.02
CA ASN A 150 -7.17 -1.74 -5.19
C ASN A 150 -8.56 -1.35 -4.66
N CYS A 151 -9.34 -2.27 -4.13
CA CYS A 151 -10.64 -1.92 -3.56
C CYS A 151 -10.47 -0.87 -2.44
N GLY A 152 -11.21 0.24 -2.52
CA GLY A 152 -11.20 1.29 -1.49
C GLY A 152 -11.95 0.89 -0.23
N PHE A 153 -12.95 0.01 -0.39
CA PHE A 153 -13.78 -0.47 0.70
C PHE A 153 -13.06 -1.56 1.49
N LYS A 154 -12.62 -1.23 2.67
CA LYS A 154 -11.90 -2.13 3.59
C LYS A 154 -12.32 -1.88 5.03
N ALA A 155 -12.24 -2.93 5.85
CA ALA A 155 -12.38 -2.84 7.30
C ALA A 155 -11.08 -3.28 7.97
N TYR A 156 -10.71 -2.61 9.05
CA TYR A 156 -9.46 -2.80 9.78
C TYR A 156 -9.73 -2.88 11.28
N ARG A 157 -8.99 -3.69 12.01
CA ARG A 157 -8.84 -3.51 13.46
C ARG A 157 -7.99 -2.28 13.77
N ALA A 158 -8.29 -1.58 14.85
CA ALA A 158 -7.55 -0.40 15.28
C ALA A 158 -6.04 -0.67 15.45
N GLU A 159 -5.67 -1.85 15.95
CA GLU A 159 -4.28 -2.29 16.13
C GLU A 159 -3.49 -2.25 14.83
N LEU A 160 -4.06 -2.78 13.73
CA LEU A 160 -3.44 -2.73 12.42
C LEU A 160 -3.22 -1.29 11.94
N VAL A 161 -4.25 -0.44 12.07
CA VAL A 161 -4.20 0.94 11.59
C VAL A 161 -3.09 1.73 12.27
N ASN A 162 -2.89 1.53 13.58
CA ASN A 162 -1.83 2.17 14.35
C ASN A 162 -0.41 1.77 13.90
N GLU A 163 -0.27 0.63 13.23
CA GLU A 163 1.01 0.16 12.72
C GLU A 163 1.26 0.50 11.24
N LEU A 164 0.24 1.01 10.53
CA LEU A 164 0.39 1.38 9.12
C LEU A 164 1.10 2.72 8.98
N ASP A 165 2.18 2.75 8.20
CA ASP A 165 2.80 3.99 7.73
C ASP A 165 2.57 4.14 6.23
N LEU A 166 1.71 5.09 5.86
CA LEU A 166 1.25 5.29 4.47
C LEU A 166 1.84 6.58 3.89
N TYR A 167 2.51 6.43 2.75
CA TYR A 167 2.99 7.56 1.93
C TYR A 167 2.89 7.21 0.43
N GLY A 168 3.06 8.19 -0.46
CA GLY A 168 2.96 7.98 -1.90
C GLY A 168 1.63 7.30 -2.29
N GLU A 169 1.69 6.21 -3.02
CA GLU A 169 0.53 5.43 -3.45
C GLU A 169 0.34 4.13 -2.62
N MET A 170 0.90 4.06 -1.41
CA MET A 170 0.88 2.85 -0.58
C MET A 170 -0.52 2.39 -0.14
N HIS A 171 -1.54 3.26 -0.24
CA HIS A 171 -2.92 2.87 0.03
C HIS A 171 -3.39 1.65 -0.78
N ARG A 172 -2.79 1.40 -1.95
CA ARG A 172 -3.08 0.22 -2.79
C ARG A 172 -2.49 -1.06 -2.24
N TYR A 173 -1.44 -0.94 -1.45
CA TYR A 173 -0.64 -2.05 -0.93
C TYR A 173 -0.85 -2.30 0.56
N ILE A 174 -1.89 -1.69 1.16
CA ILE A 174 -2.22 -1.92 2.58
C ILE A 174 -2.29 -3.42 2.92
N PRO A 175 -2.90 -4.31 2.09
CA PRO A 175 -2.86 -5.73 2.38
C PRO A 175 -1.45 -6.32 2.45
N ALA A 176 -0.55 -5.88 1.56
CA ALA A 176 0.85 -6.33 1.57
C ALA A 176 1.60 -5.84 2.81
N LEU A 177 1.36 -4.59 3.22
CA LEU A 177 1.93 -4.02 4.44
C LEU A 177 1.43 -4.73 5.70
N ALA A 178 0.12 -5.01 5.76
CA ALA A 178 -0.50 -5.75 6.86
C ALA A 178 0.07 -7.18 6.99
N GLN A 179 0.17 -7.91 5.88
CA GLN A 179 0.74 -9.26 5.90
C GLN A 179 2.21 -9.27 6.29
N ALA A 180 3.00 -8.31 5.83
CA ALA A 180 4.41 -8.20 6.20
C ALA A 180 4.61 -8.03 7.71
N LYS A 181 3.60 -7.52 8.42
CA LYS A 181 3.56 -7.37 9.87
C LYS A 181 2.89 -8.54 10.60
N GLY A 182 2.43 -9.57 9.87
CA GLY A 182 1.83 -10.77 10.44
C GLY A 182 0.32 -10.72 10.68
N PHE A 183 -0.38 -9.66 10.25
CA PHE A 183 -1.83 -9.55 10.40
C PHE A 183 -2.58 -10.48 9.44
N LYS A 184 -3.73 -10.97 9.90
CA LYS A 184 -4.62 -11.89 9.16
C LYS A 184 -5.53 -11.11 8.22
N ILE A 185 -5.54 -11.52 6.95
CA ILE A 185 -6.28 -10.83 5.89
C ILE A 185 -7.37 -11.73 5.33
N ALA A 186 -8.55 -11.16 5.13
CA ALA A 186 -9.65 -11.78 4.40
C ALA A 186 -10.12 -10.90 3.23
N GLU A 187 -10.87 -11.49 2.34
CA GLU A 187 -11.55 -10.81 1.24
C GLU A 187 -13.00 -11.24 1.19
N ILE A 188 -13.90 -10.30 0.95
CA ILE A 188 -15.31 -10.57 0.72
C ILE A 188 -15.77 -10.00 -0.61
N PRO A 189 -16.65 -10.70 -1.36
CA PRO A 189 -17.24 -10.13 -2.55
C PRO A 189 -18.15 -8.96 -2.17
N VAL A 190 -18.00 -7.82 -2.86
CA VAL A 190 -18.83 -6.63 -2.66
C VAL A 190 -19.50 -6.22 -3.96
N GLU A 191 -20.69 -5.62 -3.84
CA GLU A 191 -21.35 -5.01 -4.97
C GLU A 191 -20.59 -3.76 -5.42
N HIS A 192 -20.30 -3.66 -6.71
CA HIS A 192 -19.71 -2.47 -7.33
C HIS A 192 -20.75 -1.73 -8.14
N ARG A 193 -21.09 -0.52 -7.70
CA ARG A 193 -22.03 0.37 -8.37
C ARG A 193 -21.33 1.16 -9.49
N GLN A 194 -22.08 1.56 -10.50
CA GLN A 194 -21.56 2.52 -11.48
C GLN A 194 -21.39 3.89 -10.82
N ARG A 195 -20.31 4.59 -11.21
CA ARG A 195 -20.12 5.98 -10.77
C ARG A 195 -21.28 6.84 -11.28
N LYS A 196 -21.96 7.51 -10.35
CA LYS A 196 -23.10 8.38 -10.67
C LYS A 196 -22.65 9.79 -11.07
N PHE A 197 -21.55 10.29 -10.47
CA PHE A 197 -21.07 11.65 -10.62
C PHE A 197 -19.57 11.70 -10.95
N GLY A 198 -19.09 12.77 -11.59
CA GLY A 198 -17.68 13.03 -11.86
C GLY A 198 -17.04 12.21 -12.97
N LYS A 199 -15.80 12.57 -13.34
CA LYS A 199 -14.98 11.88 -14.36
C LYS A 199 -13.75 11.23 -13.71
N SER A 200 -13.30 10.10 -14.28
CA SER A 200 -12.06 9.45 -13.83
C SER A 200 -10.84 10.35 -14.09
N LYS A 201 -10.08 10.66 -13.03
CA LYS A 201 -8.97 11.63 -13.03
C LYS A 201 -7.60 11.02 -13.37
N TYR A 202 -7.51 9.77 -13.89
CA TYR A 202 -6.26 9.03 -14.04
C TYR A 202 -5.78 8.89 -15.48
N GLY A 203 -4.51 9.27 -15.76
CA GLY A 203 -3.80 9.16 -17.04
C GLY A 203 -2.85 7.95 -17.15
N ILE A 204 -2.10 7.87 -18.27
CA ILE A 204 -1.14 6.79 -18.61
C ILE A 204 0.05 6.73 -17.63
N GLU A 205 0.48 7.86 -17.04
CA GLU A 205 1.54 7.94 -16.01
C GLU A 205 1.32 6.99 -14.83
N ARG A 206 0.08 6.55 -14.61
CA ARG A 206 -0.29 5.63 -13.55
C ARG A 206 0.46 4.30 -13.60
N TYR A 207 0.78 3.81 -14.80
CA TYR A 207 1.43 2.50 -14.95
C TYR A 207 2.89 2.54 -14.49
N LEU A 208 3.61 3.59 -14.88
CA LEU A 208 5.00 3.77 -14.45
C LEU A 208 5.07 4.03 -12.92
N ARG A 209 4.23 4.92 -12.40
CA ARG A 209 4.12 5.16 -10.96
C ARG A 209 3.77 3.86 -10.22
N GLY A 210 2.78 3.11 -10.67
CA GLY A 210 2.39 1.85 -10.05
C GLY A 210 3.51 0.80 -10.04
N PHE A 211 4.37 0.76 -11.06
CA PHE A 211 5.54 -0.11 -11.08
C PHE A 211 6.60 0.35 -10.07
N LEU A 212 6.90 1.64 -9.99
CA LEU A 212 7.84 2.18 -9.01
C LEU A 212 7.33 2.00 -7.57
N ASP A 213 6.03 2.21 -7.36
CA ASP A 213 5.38 1.94 -6.07
C ASP A 213 5.47 0.47 -5.68
N PHE A 214 5.25 -0.44 -6.65
CA PHE A 214 5.44 -1.88 -6.43
C PHE A 214 6.88 -2.19 -5.96
N LEU A 215 7.89 -1.67 -6.65
CA LEU A 215 9.29 -1.86 -6.26
C LEU A 215 9.55 -1.33 -4.84
N THR A 216 9.05 -0.13 -4.54
CA THR A 216 9.20 0.49 -3.22
C THR A 216 8.56 -0.38 -2.14
N VAL A 217 7.29 -0.80 -2.34
CA VAL A 217 6.59 -1.64 -1.35
C VAL A 217 7.27 -2.99 -1.21
N LYS A 218 7.73 -3.59 -2.32
CA LYS A 218 8.46 -4.86 -2.28
C LYS A 218 9.77 -4.76 -1.52
N LEU A 219 10.51 -3.66 -1.70
CA LEU A 219 11.71 -3.38 -0.91
C LEU A 219 11.38 -3.22 0.58
N VAL A 220 10.39 -2.38 0.89
CA VAL A 220 9.99 -2.08 2.27
C VAL A 220 9.40 -3.32 2.97
N THR A 221 8.63 -4.17 2.31
CA THR A 221 8.02 -5.35 2.96
C THR A 221 8.94 -6.56 3.04
N SER A 222 9.83 -6.75 2.06
CA SER A 222 10.63 -7.99 1.96
C SER A 222 12.09 -7.82 2.35
N TYR A 223 12.64 -6.59 2.28
CA TYR A 223 14.07 -6.34 2.45
C TYR A 223 14.39 -5.20 3.42
N THR A 224 13.42 -4.68 4.17
CA THR A 224 13.65 -3.62 5.19
C THR A 224 14.68 -4.03 6.24
N HIS A 225 14.76 -5.33 6.57
CA HIS A 225 15.67 -5.81 7.59
C HIS A 225 17.06 -6.15 7.06
N SER A 226 17.22 -6.40 5.76
CA SER A 226 18.50 -6.82 5.18
C SER A 226 18.56 -6.52 3.67
N PRO A 227 18.67 -5.25 3.28
CA PRO A 227 18.76 -4.85 1.87
C PRO A 227 19.99 -5.43 1.17
N LEU A 228 21.05 -5.73 1.90
CA LEU A 228 22.26 -6.38 1.37
C LEU A 228 21.94 -7.72 0.68
N TYR A 229 20.97 -8.49 1.18
CA TYR A 229 20.59 -9.75 0.53
C TYR A 229 20.03 -9.59 -0.87
N LEU A 230 19.31 -8.50 -1.14
CA LEU A 230 18.80 -8.22 -2.49
C LEU A 230 19.93 -7.74 -3.40
N PHE A 231 20.55 -6.63 -3.03
CA PHE A 231 21.57 -5.96 -3.85
C PHE A 231 22.83 -6.81 -3.97
N GLY A 232 23.24 -7.47 -2.89
CA GLY A 232 24.38 -8.37 -2.87
C GLY A 232 24.21 -9.58 -3.80
N ARG A 233 23.01 -10.23 -3.80
CA ARG A 233 22.74 -11.34 -4.73
C ARG A 233 22.80 -10.90 -6.19
N ILE A 234 22.19 -9.77 -6.53
CA ILE A 234 22.23 -9.21 -7.89
C ILE A 234 23.66 -8.87 -8.27
N GLY A 235 24.38 -8.18 -7.39
CA GLY A 235 25.77 -7.79 -7.61
C GLY A 235 26.71 -8.98 -7.80
N THR A 236 26.59 -10.00 -6.93
CA THR A 236 27.39 -11.24 -7.03
C THR A 236 27.09 -12.01 -8.31
N PHE A 237 25.81 -12.09 -8.72
CA PHE A 237 25.44 -12.75 -9.97
C PHE A 237 26.00 -12.02 -11.19
N ILE A 238 25.81 -10.71 -11.32
CA ILE A 238 26.29 -9.91 -12.45
C ILE A 238 27.81 -9.90 -12.48
N GLY A 239 28.47 -9.64 -11.34
CA GLY A 239 29.92 -9.65 -11.23
C GLY A 239 30.52 -11.03 -11.49
N GLY A 240 29.85 -12.09 -11.04
CA GLY A 240 30.25 -13.48 -11.32
C GLY A 240 30.22 -13.83 -12.80
N VAL A 241 29.18 -13.40 -13.53
CA VAL A 241 29.10 -13.54 -14.99
C VAL A 241 30.26 -12.80 -15.67
N GLY A 242 30.53 -11.55 -15.25
CA GLY A 242 31.65 -10.77 -15.77
C GLY A 242 33.00 -11.43 -15.48
N PHE A 243 33.17 -11.98 -14.26
CA PHE A 243 34.38 -12.73 -13.88
C PHE A 243 34.58 -13.98 -14.74
N LEU A 244 33.52 -14.76 -14.98
CA LEU A 244 33.60 -15.97 -15.83
C LEU A 244 33.96 -15.61 -17.27
N ILE A 245 33.41 -14.53 -17.83
CA ILE A 245 33.80 -14.04 -19.16
C ILE A 245 35.28 -13.63 -19.17
N GLY A 246 35.72 -12.89 -18.15
CA GLY A 246 37.14 -12.50 -18.02
C GLY A 246 38.05 -13.68 -17.89
N LEU A 247 37.68 -14.68 -17.10
CA LEU A 247 38.45 -15.93 -16.95
C LEU A 247 38.55 -16.71 -18.29
N TYR A 248 37.44 -16.84 -19.00
CA TYR A 248 37.38 -17.42 -20.34
C TYR A 248 38.38 -16.71 -21.30
N LEU A 249 38.36 -15.39 -21.35
CA LEU A 249 39.24 -14.59 -22.19
C LEU A 249 40.73 -14.75 -21.79
N THR A 250 40.97 -14.85 -20.49
CA THR A 250 42.33 -15.10 -19.97
C THR A 250 42.86 -16.46 -20.41
N ILE A 251 42.05 -17.53 -20.31
CA ILE A 251 42.39 -18.87 -20.78
C ILE A 251 42.66 -18.85 -22.30
N MET A 252 41.78 -18.18 -23.09
CA MET A 252 42.00 -18.05 -24.53
C MET A 252 43.30 -17.36 -24.89
N LYS A 253 43.71 -16.36 -24.12
CA LYS A 253 44.95 -15.65 -24.32
C LYS A 253 46.17 -16.54 -24.02
N TYR A 254 46.21 -17.18 -22.86
CA TYR A 254 47.43 -17.88 -22.39
C TYR A 254 47.57 -19.28 -22.94
N PHE A 255 46.47 -20.04 -23.09
CA PHE A 255 46.54 -21.42 -23.57
C PHE A 255 46.34 -21.55 -25.08
N PHE A 256 45.52 -20.65 -25.68
CA PHE A 256 45.23 -20.73 -27.11
C PHE A 256 45.90 -19.60 -27.92
N HIS A 257 46.74 -18.78 -27.28
CA HIS A 257 47.49 -17.66 -27.88
C HIS A 257 46.63 -16.70 -28.69
N GLN A 258 45.33 -16.57 -28.34
CA GLN A 258 44.39 -15.71 -29.03
C GLN A 258 44.53 -14.25 -28.55
N PRO A 259 44.67 -13.26 -29.43
CA PRO A 259 44.81 -11.85 -29.03
C PRO A 259 43.55 -11.32 -28.36
N LEU A 260 43.69 -10.46 -27.34
CA LEU A 260 42.57 -9.80 -26.66
C LEU A 260 42.17 -8.49 -27.31
N TYR A 261 43.00 -7.88 -28.14
CA TYR A 261 42.67 -6.64 -28.81
C TYR A 261 41.50 -6.84 -29.75
N ASN A 262 40.66 -5.82 -29.91
CA ASN A 262 39.46 -5.82 -30.75
C ASN A 262 38.36 -6.84 -30.33
N ARG A 263 38.29 -7.20 -29.05
CA ARG A 263 37.23 -8.06 -28.50
C ARG A 263 36.23 -7.25 -27.63
N PRO A 264 35.05 -6.92 -28.16
CA PRO A 264 34.00 -6.23 -27.37
C PRO A 264 33.64 -6.96 -26.06
N LEU A 265 33.84 -8.31 -26.04
CA LEU A 265 33.57 -9.15 -24.87
C LEU A 265 34.43 -8.78 -23.66
N LEU A 266 35.66 -8.25 -23.86
CA LEU A 266 36.52 -7.78 -22.78
C LEU A 266 35.88 -6.56 -22.05
N PHE A 267 35.38 -5.61 -22.82
CA PHE A 267 34.69 -4.45 -22.25
C PHE A 267 33.42 -4.86 -21.52
N LEU A 268 32.66 -5.83 -22.06
CA LEU A 268 31.50 -6.39 -21.39
C LEU A 268 31.86 -7.04 -20.06
N ALA A 269 32.94 -7.82 -19.99
CA ALA A 269 33.38 -8.44 -18.75
C ALA A 269 33.73 -7.40 -17.69
N ILE A 270 34.50 -6.37 -18.04
CA ILE A 270 34.86 -5.26 -17.12
C ILE A 270 33.62 -4.54 -16.66
N LEU A 271 32.72 -4.19 -17.59
CA LEU A 271 31.47 -3.50 -17.27
C LEU A 271 30.61 -4.28 -16.28
N LEU A 272 30.44 -5.59 -16.49
CA LEU A 272 29.64 -6.45 -15.61
C LEU A 272 30.28 -6.58 -14.21
N ILE A 273 31.61 -6.67 -14.11
CA ILE A 273 32.32 -6.68 -12.81
C ILE A 273 32.08 -5.35 -12.08
N MET A 274 32.22 -4.22 -12.77
CA MET A 274 32.01 -2.88 -12.18
C MET A 274 30.56 -2.70 -11.70
N ILE A 275 29.58 -3.08 -12.53
CA ILE A 275 28.16 -3.04 -12.16
C ILE A 275 27.91 -3.95 -10.95
N GLY A 276 28.47 -5.16 -10.95
CA GLY A 276 28.32 -6.10 -9.82
C GLY A 276 28.86 -5.52 -8.51
N LEU A 277 30.04 -4.90 -8.55
CA LEU A 277 30.65 -4.23 -7.40
C LEU A 277 29.81 -3.03 -6.94
N GLN A 278 29.25 -2.27 -7.88
CA GLN A 278 28.39 -1.12 -7.58
C GLN A 278 27.10 -1.55 -6.85
N PHE A 279 26.41 -2.61 -7.33
CA PHE A 279 25.25 -3.16 -6.63
C PHE A 279 25.61 -3.66 -5.23
N PHE A 280 26.73 -4.33 -5.07
CA PHE A 280 27.19 -4.80 -3.76
C PHE A 280 27.45 -3.62 -2.80
N SER A 281 28.11 -2.57 -3.27
CA SER A 281 28.36 -1.34 -2.49
C SER A 281 27.06 -0.63 -2.08
N ILE A 282 26.09 -0.54 -2.99
CA ILE A 282 24.75 -0.01 -2.67
C ILE A 282 24.08 -0.85 -1.57
N GLY A 283 24.21 -2.17 -1.64
CA GLY A 283 23.68 -3.09 -0.63
C GLY A 283 24.28 -2.83 0.76
N LEU A 284 25.61 -2.65 0.85
CA LEU A 284 26.30 -2.33 2.09
C LEU A 284 25.86 -0.96 2.65
N LEU A 285 25.76 0.07 1.81
CA LEU A 285 25.30 1.39 2.24
C LEU A 285 23.86 1.34 2.77
N ALA A 286 22.97 0.64 2.07
CA ALA A 286 21.58 0.46 2.50
C ALA A 286 21.51 -0.28 3.85
N GLU A 287 22.33 -1.33 4.06
CA GLU A 287 22.41 -2.04 5.35
C GLU A 287 22.90 -1.14 6.48
N LEU A 288 23.90 -0.28 6.22
CA LEU A 288 24.39 0.69 7.20
C LEU A 288 23.30 1.70 7.58
N ILE A 289 22.55 2.23 6.61
CA ILE A 289 21.43 3.16 6.87
C ILE A 289 20.36 2.49 7.74
N VAL A 290 19.98 1.26 7.42
CA VAL A 290 19.00 0.51 8.21
C VAL A 290 19.52 0.25 9.62
N SER A 291 20.80 -0.14 9.76
CA SER A 291 21.44 -0.37 11.05
C SER A 291 21.48 0.90 11.92
N GLN A 292 21.80 2.05 11.33
CA GLN A 292 21.80 3.34 12.05
C GLN A 292 20.39 3.76 12.49
N ASN A 293 19.37 3.58 11.63
CA ASN A 293 17.99 3.86 12.00
C ASN A 293 17.49 2.96 13.13
N ARG A 294 17.87 1.69 13.14
CA ARG A 294 17.58 0.77 14.27
C ARG A 294 18.18 1.26 15.58
N ARG A 295 19.41 1.81 15.57
CA ARG A 295 20.08 2.35 16.77
C ARG A 295 19.46 3.66 17.26
N LYS A 296 19.03 4.54 16.34
CA LYS A 296 18.40 5.83 16.70
C LYS A 296 16.98 5.67 17.26
N ASN A 297 16.21 4.77 16.68
CA ASN A 297 14.81 4.56 17.07
C ASN A 297 14.69 3.43 18.09
N ASN A 298 15.52 3.15 19.00
CA ASN A 298 15.46 2.13 20.06
C ASN A 298 14.19 1.25 20.15
N GLU A 299 13.33 1.38 19.15
CA GLU A 299 12.05 0.76 18.93
C GLU A 299 12.02 0.14 17.52
N GLN A 300 12.56 -1.09 17.38
CA GLN A 300 11.88 -1.99 16.48
C GLN A 300 10.46 -2.10 17.00
N LYS A 301 9.50 -1.47 16.32
CA LYS A 301 8.09 -1.79 16.54
C LYS A 301 7.88 -3.21 16.01
N ILE A 302 8.27 -4.18 16.84
CA ILE A 302 7.94 -5.58 16.62
C ILE A 302 6.46 -5.68 16.94
N SER A 303 5.67 -6.09 15.94
CA SER A 303 4.26 -6.37 16.15
C SER A 303 4.15 -7.55 17.12
N ILE A 304 3.66 -7.30 18.33
CA ILE A 304 3.51 -8.30 19.37
C ILE A 304 2.03 -8.67 19.47
N GLU A 305 1.68 -9.89 19.09
CA GLU A 305 0.29 -10.38 19.14
C GLU A 305 -0.22 -10.53 20.57
N LYS A 306 0.64 -10.96 21.50
CA LYS A 306 0.24 -11.21 22.89
C LYS A 306 1.41 -11.15 23.85
N MET A 307 1.21 -10.48 24.99
CA MET A 307 2.10 -10.54 26.15
C MET A 307 1.39 -11.28 27.30
N VAL A 308 2.08 -12.19 27.97
CA VAL A 308 1.55 -12.93 29.13
C VAL A 308 2.47 -12.70 30.32
N ASN A 309 1.89 -12.28 31.46
CA ASN A 309 2.60 -12.05 32.73
C ASN A 309 3.72 -10.98 32.69
N ILE A 310 3.67 -10.06 31.73
CA ILE A 310 4.56 -8.91 31.65
C ILE A 310 3.81 -7.67 32.11
N LYS A 311 4.30 -7.01 33.17
CA LYS A 311 3.78 -5.71 33.61
C LYS A 311 4.15 -4.67 32.55
N GLU A 312 3.15 -3.93 32.05
CA GLU A 312 3.41 -2.73 31.23
C GLU A 312 4.34 -1.79 32.01
N ARG A 313 5.51 -1.49 31.46
CA ARG A 313 6.32 -0.38 31.97
C ARG A 313 5.56 0.89 31.65
N GLY A 314 5.05 1.55 32.69
CA GLY A 314 4.32 2.80 32.58
C GLY A 314 5.08 3.80 31.68
N LYS A 315 4.32 4.44 30.79
CA LYS A 315 4.77 5.60 29.98
C LYS A 315 5.04 6.77 30.89
#